data_b15d71bb3fdaa6202c39bb9dd74556af
#
_entry.id   b15d71bb3fdaa6202c39bb9dd74556af
#
_cell.length_a   1.000
_cell.length_b   1.000
_cell.length_c   1.000
_cell.angle_alpha   90.00
_cell.angle_beta   90.00
_cell.angle_gamma   90.00
#
_symmetry.space_group_name_H-M   'P 1'
#
loop_
_entity.id
_entity.type
_entity.pdbx_description
1 polymer ?
#
loop_
_entity_poly.entity_id
_entity_poly.type
_entity_poly.pdbx_seq_one_letter_code
_entity_poly.pdbx_strand_id
1 'polypeptide(L)'
;MNIGSLNKRITIQYPTKVSDAMGGFTTTWNDGDSIFAAIWPISSVEQIKSMGVTLTISHRIRIRYRKDLRSSWRLKFKDRYFDIVSITNPNMSNRMLDILCKEMA
;
A
#
# COMPACT_ATOMS: atom_id res chain seq x y z
N MET A 1 2.14 -7.98 17.47
CA MET A 1 2.93 -8.58 16.38
C MET A 1 4.40 -8.22 16.53
N ASN A 2 5.28 -9.13 16.25
CA ASN A 2 6.71 -8.86 16.29
C ASN A 2 7.32 -8.88 14.88
N ILE A 3 8.58 -8.47 14.77
CA ILE A 3 9.27 -8.38 13.48
C ILE A 3 9.41 -9.74 12.81
N GLY A 4 9.48 -10.83 13.59
CA GLY A 4 9.61 -12.17 13.05
C GLY A 4 8.42 -12.63 12.19
N SER A 5 7.27 -11.94 12.27
CA SER A 5 6.11 -12.27 11.43
C SER A 5 6.13 -11.59 10.07
N LEU A 6 7.12 -10.73 9.79
CA LEU A 6 7.28 -10.09 8.48
C LEU A 6 7.97 -11.07 7.53
N ASN A 7 7.20 -11.99 6.98
CA ASN A 7 7.76 -13.11 6.20
C ASN A 7 7.33 -13.11 4.73
N LYS A 8 6.57 -12.11 4.29
CA LYS A 8 6.20 -11.97 2.89
C LYS A 8 7.06 -10.89 2.25
N ARG A 9 7.54 -11.13 1.04
CA ARG A 9 8.34 -10.14 0.33
C ARG A 9 7.46 -9.40 -0.66
N ILE A 10 7.38 -8.10 -0.52
CA ILE A 10 6.59 -7.25 -1.40
C ILE A 10 7.49 -6.22 -2.08
N THR A 11 7.02 -5.71 -3.22
CA THR A 11 7.69 -4.63 -3.94
C THR A 11 6.83 -3.39 -3.86
N ILE A 12 7.42 -2.27 -3.46
CA ILE A 12 6.75 -0.98 -3.46
C ILE A 12 6.79 -0.45 -4.88
N GLN A 13 5.62 -0.04 -5.40
CA GLN A 13 5.54 0.58 -6.72
C GLN A 13 5.09 2.03 -6.59
N TYR A 14 5.74 2.90 -7.31
CA TYR A 14 5.40 4.32 -7.31
C TYR A 14 5.03 4.77 -8.73
N PRO A 15 4.09 5.73 -8.86
CA PRO A 15 3.64 6.16 -10.17
C PRO A 15 4.54 7.26 -10.73
N THR A 16 4.73 7.23 -12.05
CA THR A 16 5.33 8.31 -12.80
C THR A 16 4.37 8.72 -13.90
N LYS A 17 4.12 10.01 -14.04
CA LYS A 17 3.28 10.53 -15.11
C LYS A 17 4.15 10.82 -16.31
N VAL A 18 3.74 10.30 -17.46
CA VAL A 18 4.44 10.50 -18.73
C VAL A 18 3.50 11.21 -19.67
N SER A 19 3.99 12.27 -20.33
CA SER A 19 3.21 13.01 -21.32
C SER A 19 2.94 12.11 -22.52
N ASP A 20 1.69 12.10 -23.00
CA ASP A 20 1.27 11.25 -24.10
C ASP A 20 1.31 11.95 -25.47
N ALA A 21 1.91 13.12 -25.58
CA ALA A 21 2.01 13.92 -26.79
C ALA A 21 0.67 14.49 -27.31
N MET A 22 -0.45 14.17 -26.61
CA MET A 22 -1.77 14.68 -26.97
C MET A 22 -2.33 15.62 -25.90
N GLY A 23 -1.46 16.18 -25.06
CA GLY A 23 -1.84 17.07 -23.98
C GLY A 23 -2.29 16.40 -22.71
N GLY A 24 -2.29 15.06 -22.64
CA GLY A 24 -2.63 14.29 -21.47
C GLY A 24 -1.41 13.63 -20.85
N PHE A 25 -1.67 12.80 -19.82
CA PHE A 25 -0.62 12.03 -19.14
C PHE A 25 -1.09 10.59 -18.97
N THR A 26 -0.15 9.67 -19.10
CA THR A 26 -0.35 8.28 -18.71
C THR A 26 0.46 8.00 -17.45
N THR A 27 -0.07 7.10 -16.60
CA THR A 27 0.63 6.69 -15.40
C THR A 27 1.42 5.41 -15.68
N THR A 28 2.71 5.46 -15.38
CA THR A 28 3.58 4.30 -15.44
C THR A 28 3.98 3.93 -14.02
N TRP A 29 3.84 2.65 -13.67
CA TRP A 29 4.23 2.16 -12.34
C TRP A 29 5.65 1.63 -12.40
N ASN A 30 6.47 2.10 -11.46
CA ASN A 30 7.88 1.73 -11.37
C ASN A 30 8.10 0.88 -10.12
N ASP A 31 8.92 -0.15 -10.26
CA ASP A 31 9.31 -0.97 -9.11
C ASP A 31 10.34 -0.21 -8.27
N GLY A 32 9.99 -0.05 -6.99
CA GLY A 32 10.92 0.48 -6.00
C GLY A 32 11.56 -0.62 -5.20
N ASP A 33 11.71 -0.38 -3.90
CA ASP A 33 12.37 -1.35 -3.01
C ASP A 33 11.51 -2.58 -2.79
N SER A 34 12.16 -3.73 -2.65
CA SER A 34 11.52 -4.94 -2.15
C SER A 34 11.78 -5.05 -0.66
N ILE A 35 10.74 -5.24 0.11
CA ILE A 35 10.81 -5.28 1.57
C ILE A 35 10.00 -6.46 2.11
N PHE A 36 10.28 -6.83 3.36
CA PHE A 36 9.49 -7.84 4.04
C PHE A 36 8.25 -7.22 4.67
N ALA A 37 7.15 -7.95 4.63
CA ALA A 37 5.87 -7.51 5.15
C ALA A 37 5.09 -8.68 5.73
N ALA A 38 4.11 -8.36 6.57
CA ALA A 38 3.06 -9.29 6.97
C ALA A 38 1.78 -8.86 6.29
N ILE A 39 1.05 -9.82 5.73
CA ILE A 39 -0.18 -9.57 4.98
C ILE A 39 -1.30 -10.36 5.61
N TRP A 40 -2.39 -9.68 5.96
CA TRP A 40 -3.59 -10.31 6.49
C TRP A 40 -4.80 -9.96 5.63
N PRO A 41 -5.55 -10.94 5.17
CA PRO A 41 -6.85 -10.65 4.59
C PRO A 41 -7.81 -10.21 5.69
N ILE A 42 -8.73 -9.31 5.35
CA ILE A 42 -9.79 -8.90 6.26
C ILE A 42 -10.99 -9.79 5.98
N SER A 43 -11.47 -10.51 7.00
CA SER A 43 -12.52 -11.51 6.84
C SER A 43 -13.88 -10.90 6.55
N SER A 44 -14.11 -9.65 6.97
CA SER A 44 -15.30 -8.91 6.63
C SER A 44 -14.85 -7.60 5.98
N VAL A 45 -15.60 -7.17 4.97
CA VAL A 45 -15.27 -5.93 4.26
C VAL A 45 -15.40 -4.76 5.22
N GLU A 46 -14.30 -4.05 5.44
CA GLU A 46 -14.31 -2.80 6.20
C GLU A 46 -14.44 -1.64 5.23
N GLN A 47 -15.15 -0.61 5.66
CA GLN A 47 -15.33 0.61 4.88
C GLN A 47 -14.90 1.80 5.70
N ILE A 48 -14.11 2.67 5.09
CA ILE A 48 -13.70 3.93 5.70
C ILE A 48 -14.35 5.05 4.93
N LYS A 49 -15.01 5.96 5.64
CA LYS A 49 -15.56 7.18 5.05
C LYS A 49 -14.57 8.30 5.22
N SER A 50 -14.21 8.94 4.12
CA SER A 50 -13.31 10.08 4.12
C SER A 50 -13.82 11.09 3.09
N MET A 51 -14.08 12.31 3.53
CA MET A 51 -14.52 13.41 2.65
C MET A 51 -15.75 13.04 1.81
N GLY A 52 -16.69 12.31 2.39
CA GLY A 52 -17.91 11.88 1.70
C GLY A 52 -17.73 10.67 0.80
N VAL A 53 -16.54 10.13 0.70
CA VAL A 53 -16.24 8.93 -0.11
C VAL A 53 -16.11 7.72 0.79
N THR A 54 -16.71 6.61 0.40
CA THR A 54 -16.55 5.33 1.10
C THR A 54 -15.46 4.52 0.43
N LEU A 55 -14.43 4.16 1.20
CA LEU A 55 -13.30 3.36 0.73
C LEU A 55 -13.41 1.95 1.30
N THR A 56 -13.25 0.96 0.44
CA THR A 56 -13.31 -0.46 0.82
C THR A 56 -11.90 -0.97 1.08
N ILE A 57 -11.74 -1.71 2.17
CA ILE A 57 -10.45 -2.30 2.54
C ILE A 57 -10.56 -3.81 2.47
N SER A 58 -9.62 -4.46 1.80
CA SER A 58 -9.59 -5.92 1.68
C SER A 58 -8.47 -6.57 2.48
N HIS A 59 -7.38 -5.84 2.72
CA HIS A 59 -6.19 -6.41 3.36
C HIS A 59 -5.54 -5.39 4.29
N ARG A 60 -4.84 -5.93 5.29
CA ARG A 60 -3.95 -5.14 6.14
C ARG A 60 -2.53 -5.64 5.90
N ILE A 61 -1.60 -4.71 5.68
CA ILE A 61 -0.20 -5.03 5.46
C ILE A 61 0.61 -4.25 6.48
N ARG A 62 1.53 -4.94 7.15
CA ARG A 62 2.44 -4.31 8.10
C ARG A 62 3.86 -4.42 7.58
N ILE A 63 4.59 -3.30 7.61
CA ILE A 63 5.98 -3.21 7.19
C ILE A 63 6.79 -2.50 8.26
N ARG A 64 8.12 -2.55 8.14
CA ARG A 64 8.98 -1.73 8.96
C ARG A 64 8.81 -0.26 8.58
N TYR A 65 9.05 0.62 9.53
CA TYR A 65 8.89 2.05 9.33
C TYR A 65 9.72 2.56 8.15
N ARG A 66 9.10 3.39 7.32
CA ARG A 66 9.76 4.10 6.21
C ARG A 66 9.21 5.52 6.17
N LYS A 67 10.08 6.47 5.83
CA LYS A 67 9.68 7.87 5.71
C LYS A 67 9.04 8.21 4.37
N ASP A 68 9.32 7.43 3.34
CA ASP A 68 9.05 7.79 1.96
C ASP A 68 7.76 7.17 1.38
N LEU A 69 7.07 6.34 2.14
CA LEU A 69 5.86 5.69 1.64
C LEU A 69 4.70 6.68 1.55
N ARG A 70 3.99 6.66 0.43
CA ARG A 70 2.87 7.56 0.18
C ARG A 70 1.61 6.77 -0.15
N SER A 71 0.44 7.33 0.20
CA SER A 71 -0.83 6.66 -0.07
C SER A 71 -1.18 6.61 -1.55
N SER A 72 -0.51 7.39 -2.40
CA SER A 72 -0.69 7.31 -3.84
C SER A 72 0.06 6.15 -4.49
N TRP A 73 0.90 5.46 -3.74
CA TRP A 73 1.67 4.34 -4.23
C TRP A 73 0.86 3.05 -4.09
N ARG A 74 1.42 1.94 -4.56
CA ARG A 74 0.78 0.63 -4.40
C ARG A 74 1.84 -0.40 -4.04
N LEU A 75 1.37 -1.57 -3.60
CA LEU A 75 2.24 -2.67 -3.21
C LEU A 75 1.98 -3.86 -4.14
N LYS A 76 3.04 -4.55 -4.50
CA LYS A 76 2.96 -5.74 -5.34
C LYS A 76 3.46 -6.94 -4.56
N PHE A 77 2.64 -7.99 -4.48
CA PHE A 77 3.03 -9.26 -3.90
C PHE A 77 2.80 -10.36 -4.94
N LYS A 78 3.87 -10.91 -5.49
CA LYS A 78 3.80 -11.85 -6.61
C LYS A 78 3.01 -11.21 -7.76
N ASP A 79 1.88 -11.79 -8.17
CA ASP A 79 1.05 -11.24 -9.24
C ASP A 79 -0.13 -10.40 -8.71
N ARG A 80 -0.12 -10.07 -7.43
CA ARG A 80 -1.21 -9.36 -6.78
C ARG A 80 -0.80 -7.93 -6.50
N TYR A 81 -1.72 -7.01 -6.73
CA TYR A 81 -1.50 -5.57 -6.53
C TYR A 81 -2.47 -5.04 -5.49
N PHE A 82 -1.97 -4.21 -4.60
CA PHE A 82 -2.75 -3.63 -3.52
C PHE A 82 -2.63 -2.11 -3.56
N ASP A 83 -3.76 -1.42 -3.76
CA ASP A 83 -3.78 0.03 -3.64
C ASP A 83 -3.74 0.41 -2.16
N ILE A 84 -2.91 1.38 -1.82
CA ILE A 84 -2.81 1.88 -0.45
C ILE A 84 -4.00 2.80 -0.20
N VAL A 85 -4.79 2.49 0.84
CA VAL A 85 -5.91 3.31 1.26
C VAL A 85 -5.49 4.26 2.38
N SER A 86 -4.80 3.74 3.39
CA SER A 86 -4.29 4.57 4.48
C SER A 86 -3.02 3.98 5.06
N ILE A 87 -2.19 4.84 5.64
CA ILE A 87 -0.94 4.45 6.28
C ILE A 87 -0.98 5.01 7.70
N THR A 88 -0.77 4.13 8.68
CA THR A 88 -0.76 4.49 10.08
C THR A 88 0.59 4.14 10.70
N ASN A 89 1.16 5.06 11.45
CA ASN A 89 2.34 4.83 12.27
C ASN A 89 1.86 4.65 13.72
N PRO A 90 1.70 3.39 14.19
CA PRO A 90 1.11 3.14 15.51
C PRO A 90 1.88 3.85 16.61
N ASN A 91 1.16 4.61 17.43
CA ASN A 91 1.72 5.39 18.54
C ASN A 91 2.85 6.34 18.13
N MET A 92 2.95 6.67 16.85
CA MET A 92 4.03 7.51 16.31
C MET A 92 5.42 7.01 16.71
N SER A 93 5.55 5.69 16.85
CA SER A 93 6.77 5.08 17.39
C SER A 93 7.89 4.93 16.38
N ASN A 94 7.61 5.12 15.09
CA ASN A 94 8.58 4.97 14.00
C ASN A 94 9.22 3.57 13.96
N ARG A 95 8.45 2.55 14.31
CA ARG A 95 8.90 1.15 14.27
C ARG A 95 8.30 0.38 13.12
N MET A 96 7.00 0.55 12.95
CA MET A 96 6.21 -0.18 11.97
C MET A 96 5.22 0.77 11.33
N LEU A 97 4.78 0.43 10.12
CA LEU A 97 3.65 1.09 9.47
C LEU A 97 2.57 0.04 9.25
N ASP A 98 1.35 0.39 9.61
CA ASP A 98 0.16 -0.39 9.28
C ASP A 98 -0.49 0.23 8.06
N ILE A 99 -0.61 -0.56 7.01
CA ILE A 99 -1.15 -0.12 5.74
C ILE A 99 -2.49 -0.81 5.53
N LEU A 100 -3.54 -0.03 5.37
CA LEU A 100 -4.84 -0.54 4.96
C LEU A 100 -4.92 -0.40 3.44
N CYS A 101 -5.27 -1.48 2.76
CA CYS A 101 -5.20 -1.49 1.31
C CYS A 101 -6.35 -2.28 0.71
N LYS A 102 -6.54 -2.08 -0.60
CA LYS A 102 -7.54 -2.77 -1.39
C LYS A 102 -6.84 -3.52 -2.50
N GLU A 103 -7.09 -4.82 -2.57
CA GLU A 103 -6.55 -5.62 -3.66
C GLU A 103 -7.22 -5.24 -4.97
N MET A 104 -6.41 -5.02 -6.00
CA MET A 104 -6.89 -4.71 -7.34
C MET A 104 -7.26 -6.00 -8.07
N ALA A 105 -8.32 -5.94 -8.81
CA ALA A 105 -8.74 -7.07 -9.64
C ALA A 105 -7.79 -7.27 -10.84
#